data_212128179744c40b5379e4fd9f2e1693
#
_entry.id   212128179744c40b5379e4fd9f2e1693
#
_cell.length_a   1.000
_cell.length_b   1.000
_cell.length_c   1.000
_cell.angle_alpha   90.00
_cell.angle_beta   90.00
_cell.angle_gamma   90.00
#
_symmetry.space_group_name_H-M   'P 1'
#
loop_
_entity.id
_entity.type
_entity.pdbx_description
1 polymer ?
#
loop_
_entity_poly.entity_id
_entity_poly.type
_entity_poly.pdbx_seq_one_letter_code
_entity_poly.pdbx_strand_id
1 'polypeptide(L)'
;MNLENLAPIALFVYNRPYHTKKTIEYLSRNIYAQNSDLFIFSDYPKTYLESDKVNEVRNYCSDIKKFKSIKVILRDKNLGLAKNIVDGISYILKKNEKIIVLEDDLLTDKYFLKYINEALNKFEDNKDVISIHGYIYPLKKKFDKPSFLKGAD
;
A
#
# COMPACT_ATOMS: atom_id res chain seq x y z
N MET A 1 -4.48 -18.73 -9.65
CA MET A 1 -4.87 -17.32 -9.37
C MET A 1 -4.77 -16.53 -10.67
N ASN A 2 -5.80 -15.80 -11.05
CA ASN A 2 -5.77 -14.96 -12.25
C ASN A 2 -5.00 -13.67 -11.92
N LEU A 3 -3.85 -13.43 -12.55
CA LEU A 3 -3.00 -12.26 -12.34
C LEU A 3 -3.61 -10.97 -12.90
N GLU A 4 -4.70 -11.08 -13.65
CA GLU A 4 -5.41 -9.92 -14.21
C GLU A 4 -6.28 -9.18 -13.19
N ASN A 5 -6.57 -9.80 -12.03
CA ASN A 5 -7.49 -9.25 -11.01
C ASN A 5 -6.80 -9.05 -9.64
N LEU A 6 -5.58 -8.52 -9.66
CA LEU A 6 -4.90 -8.16 -8.42
C LEU A 6 -5.46 -6.86 -7.84
N ALA A 7 -5.59 -6.80 -6.51
CA ALA A 7 -6.01 -5.59 -5.83
C ALA A 7 -5.01 -4.45 -6.08
N PRO A 8 -5.47 -3.25 -6.48
CA PRO A 8 -4.60 -2.09 -6.64
C PRO A 8 -4.01 -1.68 -5.29
N ILE A 9 -2.80 -1.12 -5.35
CA ILE A 9 -2.05 -0.68 -4.18
C ILE A 9 -2.22 0.83 -4.03
N ALA A 10 -2.68 1.28 -2.87
CA ALA A 10 -2.68 2.67 -2.45
C ALA A 10 -1.51 2.90 -1.48
N LEU A 11 -0.52 3.66 -1.89
CA LEU A 11 0.60 4.07 -1.06
C LEU A 11 0.46 5.55 -0.69
N PHE A 12 0.41 5.84 0.61
CA PHE A 12 0.32 7.20 1.13
C PHE A 12 1.70 7.69 1.56
N VAL A 13 2.13 8.82 0.99
CA VAL A 13 3.46 9.40 1.22
C VAL A 13 3.37 10.88 1.59
N TYR A 14 4.37 11.38 2.32
CA TYR A 14 4.41 12.78 2.72
C TYR A 14 5.82 13.38 2.63
N ASN A 15 6.52 13.54 3.75
CA ASN A 15 7.78 14.27 3.88
C ASN A 15 8.93 13.39 4.41
N ARG A 16 8.91 12.09 4.16
CA ARG A 16 9.90 11.10 4.63
C ARG A 16 10.63 10.42 3.46
N PRO A 17 11.55 11.11 2.73
CA PRO A 17 12.16 10.59 1.51
C PRO A 17 12.85 9.23 1.69
N TYR A 18 13.61 9.07 2.77
CA TYR A 18 14.31 7.81 3.05
C TYR A 18 13.35 6.64 3.23
N HIS A 19 12.29 6.83 4.04
CA HIS A 19 11.29 5.79 4.29
C HIS A 19 10.53 5.45 3.00
N THR A 20 10.05 6.46 2.29
CA THR A 20 9.35 6.29 1.01
C THR A 20 10.20 5.48 0.01
N LYS A 21 11.49 5.82 -0.15
CA LYS A 21 12.42 5.07 -1.01
C LYS A 21 12.51 3.61 -0.59
N LYS A 22 12.69 3.34 0.71
CA LYS A 22 12.77 1.97 1.24
C LYS A 22 11.47 1.20 1.04
N THR A 23 10.32 1.78 1.38
CA THR A 23 9.02 1.13 1.19
C THR A 23 8.81 0.74 -0.27
N ILE A 24 9.04 1.65 -1.21
CA ILE A 24 8.87 1.38 -2.65
C ILE A 24 9.89 0.35 -3.15
N GLU A 25 11.14 0.41 -2.69
CA GLU A 25 12.18 -0.55 -3.03
C GLU A 25 11.78 -1.98 -2.62
N TYR A 26 11.33 -2.18 -1.38
CA TYR A 26 10.89 -3.48 -0.89
C TYR A 26 9.60 -3.93 -1.57
N LEU A 27 8.64 -3.04 -1.75
CA LEU A 27 7.39 -3.35 -2.44
C LEU A 27 7.64 -3.77 -3.89
N SER A 28 8.56 -3.11 -4.60
CA SER A 28 8.92 -3.43 -6.00
C SER A 28 9.61 -4.78 -6.18
N ARG A 29 10.12 -5.40 -5.11
CA ARG A 29 10.72 -6.74 -5.11
C ARG A 29 9.69 -7.84 -4.86
N ASN A 30 8.45 -7.48 -4.59
CA ASN A 30 7.40 -8.44 -4.32
C ASN A 30 7.05 -9.27 -5.56
N ILE A 31 6.75 -10.55 -5.33
CA ILE A 31 6.04 -11.36 -6.31
C ILE A 31 4.70 -10.66 -6.59
N TYR A 32 4.37 -10.45 -7.85
CA TYR A 32 3.23 -9.70 -8.39
C TYR A 32 3.38 -8.17 -8.44
N ALA A 33 4.50 -7.58 -8.04
CA ALA A 33 4.69 -6.13 -8.19
C ALA A 33 4.49 -5.68 -9.66
N GLN A 34 5.09 -6.40 -10.61
CA GLN A 34 4.97 -6.10 -12.05
C GLN A 34 3.56 -6.34 -12.63
N ASN A 35 2.68 -6.99 -11.89
CA ASN A 35 1.30 -7.25 -12.27
C ASN A 35 0.30 -6.35 -11.51
N SER A 36 0.78 -5.53 -10.57
CA SER A 36 -0.04 -4.69 -9.69
C SER A 36 -0.05 -3.23 -10.15
N ASP A 37 -1.22 -2.60 -10.06
CA ASP A 37 -1.38 -1.17 -10.27
C ASP A 37 -1.05 -0.42 -8.97
N LEU A 38 -0.15 0.56 -9.04
CA LEU A 38 0.29 1.37 -7.89
C LEU A 38 -0.25 2.80 -7.99
N PHE A 39 -1.01 3.21 -7.00
CA PHE A 39 -1.47 4.59 -6.80
C PHE A 39 -0.70 5.18 -5.62
N ILE A 40 -0.02 6.31 -5.85
CA ILE A 40 0.74 7.01 -4.82
C ILE A 40 0.03 8.33 -4.54
N PHE A 41 -0.44 8.51 -3.30
CA PHE A 41 -1.10 9.73 -2.84
C PHE A 41 -0.10 10.56 -2.04
N SER A 42 0.44 11.61 -2.65
CA SER A 42 1.37 12.52 -2.00
C SER A 42 0.63 13.75 -1.47
N ASP A 43 0.62 13.91 -0.15
CA ASP A 43 0.01 15.08 0.47
C ASP A 43 0.84 16.34 0.20
N TYR A 44 0.23 17.52 0.40
CA TYR A 44 0.85 18.83 0.23
C TYR A 44 1.63 19.20 1.49
N PRO A 45 2.74 19.98 1.40
CA PRO A 45 3.44 20.46 2.58
C PRO A 45 2.50 21.21 3.53
N LYS A 46 2.54 20.89 4.82
CA LYS A 46 1.78 21.62 5.84
C LYS A 46 2.37 22.99 6.10
N THR A 47 3.69 23.10 6.00
CA THR A 47 4.44 24.34 6.18
C THR A 47 5.49 24.48 5.07
N TYR A 48 5.97 25.68 4.83
CA TYR A 48 7.05 25.91 3.86
C TYR A 48 8.32 25.11 4.19
N LEU A 49 8.62 24.91 5.46
CA LEU A 49 9.80 24.18 5.91
C LEU A 49 9.80 22.69 5.51
N GLU A 50 8.66 22.13 5.17
CA GLU A 50 8.52 20.74 4.74
C GLU A 50 8.59 20.59 3.22
N SER A 51 8.56 21.69 2.47
CA SER A 51 8.44 21.70 1.01
C SER A 51 9.56 20.91 0.33
N ASP A 52 10.80 21.07 0.76
CA ASP A 52 11.96 20.39 0.15
C ASP A 52 11.85 18.86 0.28
N LYS A 53 11.48 18.38 1.47
CA LYS A 53 11.29 16.94 1.69
C LYS A 53 10.12 16.37 0.91
N VAL A 54 8.99 17.10 0.86
CA VAL A 54 7.84 16.69 0.05
C VAL A 54 8.18 16.65 -1.43
N ASN A 55 8.91 17.66 -1.92
CA ASN A 55 9.35 17.69 -3.31
C ASN A 55 10.35 16.56 -3.63
N GLU A 56 11.27 16.24 -2.71
CA GLU A 56 12.16 15.08 -2.88
C GLU A 56 11.36 13.77 -3.01
N VAL A 57 10.33 13.56 -2.17
CA VAL A 57 9.44 12.42 -2.27
C VAL A 57 8.71 12.39 -3.60
N ARG A 58 8.14 13.52 -4.03
CA ARG A 58 7.38 13.64 -5.29
C ARG A 58 8.26 13.35 -6.51
N ASN A 59 9.48 13.91 -6.54
CA ASN A 59 10.45 13.66 -7.61
C ASN A 59 10.83 12.18 -7.67
N TYR A 60 11.10 11.55 -6.54
CA TYR A 60 11.39 10.12 -6.51
C TYR A 60 10.21 9.28 -7.03
N CYS A 61 8.99 9.61 -6.63
CA CYS A 61 7.79 8.87 -7.04
C CYS A 61 7.53 8.97 -8.55
N SER A 62 7.95 10.05 -9.22
CA SER A 62 7.76 10.21 -10.67
C SER A 62 8.65 9.28 -11.53
N ASP A 63 9.74 8.75 -10.96
CA ASP A 63 10.73 7.94 -11.69
C ASP A 63 10.57 6.43 -11.51
N ILE A 64 9.57 5.99 -10.75
CA ILE A 64 9.35 4.57 -10.47
C ILE A 64 8.85 3.83 -11.72
N LYS A 65 9.38 2.61 -11.99
CA LYS A 65 9.06 1.83 -13.20
C LYS A 65 8.76 0.34 -12.99
N LYS A 66 8.63 -0.12 -11.75
CA LYS A 66 8.62 -1.57 -11.45
C LYS A 66 7.23 -2.14 -11.14
N PHE A 67 6.16 -1.51 -11.63
CA PHE A 67 4.79 -1.95 -11.46
C PHE A 67 4.08 -2.00 -12.81
N LYS A 68 2.93 -2.66 -12.88
CA LYS A 68 2.11 -2.73 -14.10
C LYS A 68 1.71 -1.34 -14.58
N SER A 69 1.20 -0.52 -13.66
CA SER A 69 0.96 0.90 -13.88
C SER A 69 1.29 1.69 -12.62
N ILE A 70 1.64 2.95 -12.78
CA ILE A 70 1.92 3.85 -11.66
C ILE A 70 1.16 5.15 -11.88
N LYS A 71 0.36 5.55 -10.91
CA LYS A 71 -0.33 6.83 -10.91
C LYS A 71 0.01 7.61 -9.65
N VAL A 72 0.71 8.73 -9.81
CA VAL A 72 1.02 9.65 -8.71
C VAL A 72 -0.04 10.74 -8.65
N ILE A 73 -0.71 10.85 -7.51
CA ILE A 73 -1.74 11.84 -7.21
C ILE A 73 -1.16 12.85 -6.24
N LEU A 74 -0.84 14.04 -6.74
CA LEU A 74 -0.31 15.15 -5.96
C LEU A 74 -1.48 15.97 -5.42
N ARG A 75 -1.53 16.15 -4.10
CA ARG A 75 -2.50 17.07 -3.49
C ARG A 75 -2.05 18.51 -3.68
N ASP A 76 -2.98 19.41 -3.89
CA ASP A 76 -2.80 20.86 -4.05
C ASP A 76 -2.85 21.63 -2.72
N LYS A 77 -3.33 20.97 -1.66
CA LYS A 77 -3.36 21.46 -0.28
C LYS A 77 -3.12 20.30 0.69
N ASN A 78 -2.63 20.61 1.88
CA ASN A 78 -2.45 19.60 2.93
C ASN A 78 -3.82 19.12 3.45
N LEU A 79 -4.07 17.84 3.29
CA LEU A 79 -5.30 17.19 3.77
C LEU A 79 -5.12 16.59 5.16
N GLY A 80 -3.88 16.33 5.56
CA GLY A 80 -3.56 15.52 6.72
C GLY A 80 -3.79 14.02 6.46
N LEU A 81 -3.19 13.18 7.29
CA LEU A 81 -3.12 11.74 7.08
C LEU A 81 -4.51 11.11 6.91
N ALA A 82 -5.41 11.30 7.88
CA ALA A 82 -6.72 10.64 7.88
C ALA A 82 -7.54 10.99 6.63
N LYS A 83 -7.65 12.27 6.29
CA LYS A 83 -8.43 12.69 5.12
C LYS A 83 -7.78 12.23 3.81
N ASN A 84 -6.45 12.27 3.70
CA ASN A 84 -5.74 11.80 2.52
C ASN A 84 -5.97 10.30 2.30
N ILE A 85 -5.95 9.49 3.37
CA ILE A 85 -6.24 8.05 3.32
C ILE A 85 -7.70 7.82 2.88
N VAL A 86 -8.68 8.43 3.54
CA VAL A 86 -10.10 8.26 3.21
C VAL A 86 -10.40 8.64 1.76
N ASP A 87 -9.90 9.80 1.32
CA ASP A 87 -10.11 10.27 -0.05
C ASP A 87 -9.41 9.36 -1.10
N GLY A 88 -8.20 8.87 -0.77
CA GLY A 88 -7.45 7.97 -1.65
C GLY A 88 -8.09 6.60 -1.79
N ILE A 89 -8.53 6.00 -0.68
CA ILE A 89 -9.28 4.73 -0.68
C ILE A 89 -10.57 4.89 -1.48
N SER A 90 -11.35 5.93 -1.19
CA SER A 90 -12.60 6.22 -1.89
C SER A 90 -12.40 6.43 -3.40
N TYR A 91 -11.28 7.05 -3.80
CA TYR A 91 -10.93 7.24 -5.21
C TYR A 91 -10.73 5.91 -5.93
N ILE A 92 -10.01 4.96 -5.32
CA ILE A 92 -9.72 3.65 -5.91
C ILE A 92 -10.97 2.76 -5.92
N LEU A 93 -11.71 2.71 -4.81
CA LEU A 93 -12.89 1.85 -4.65
C LEU A 93 -14.08 2.25 -5.53
N LYS A 94 -14.07 3.41 -6.18
CA LYS A 94 -15.07 3.74 -7.24
C LYS A 94 -15.05 2.77 -8.42
N LYS A 95 -13.93 2.09 -8.66
CA LYS A 95 -13.71 1.23 -9.83
C LYS A 95 -13.17 -0.15 -9.46
N ASN A 96 -12.90 -0.40 -8.19
CA ASN A 96 -12.32 -1.65 -7.71
C ASN A 96 -13.03 -2.09 -6.43
N GLU A 97 -13.24 -3.38 -6.26
CA GLU A 97 -13.89 -3.97 -5.08
C GLU A 97 -12.92 -4.20 -3.93
N LYS A 98 -11.63 -4.24 -4.22
CA LYS A 98 -10.54 -4.56 -3.28
C LYS A 98 -9.45 -3.52 -3.40
N ILE A 99 -8.69 -3.34 -2.33
CA ILE A 99 -7.56 -2.41 -2.27
C ILE A 99 -6.52 -2.91 -1.26
N ILE A 100 -5.26 -2.66 -1.53
CA ILE A 100 -4.16 -2.82 -0.56
C ILE A 100 -3.73 -1.42 -0.13
N VAL A 101 -3.75 -1.15 1.18
CA VAL A 101 -3.39 0.17 1.73
C VAL A 101 -2.06 0.09 2.44
N LEU A 102 -1.14 0.97 2.09
CA LEU A 102 0.20 1.06 2.67
C LEU A 102 0.57 2.52 3.00
N GLU A 103 1.36 2.69 4.05
CA GLU A 103 2.03 3.94 4.40
C GLU A 103 3.53 3.87 4.04
N ASP A 104 4.20 5.03 4.06
CA ASP A 104 5.57 5.18 3.55
C ASP A 104 6.67 4.69 4.51
N ASP A 105 6.32 4.03 5.62
CA ASP A 105 7.27 3.47 6.60
C ASP A 105 7.17 1.93 6.77
N LEU A 106 6.48 1.26 5.86
CA LEU A 106 6.28 -0.18 5.90
C LEU A 106 7.28 -0.92 4.99
N LEU A 107 7.98 -1.90 5.53
CA LEU A 107 8.86 -2.79 4.76
C LEU A 107 8.16 -4.13 4.52
N THR A 108 7.88 -4.43 3.27
CA THR A 108 7.18 -5.66 2.90
C THR A 108 8.15 -6.80 2.60
N ASP A 109 7.81 -8.03 3.03
CA ASP A 109 8.46 -9.24 2.54
C ASP A 109 8.13 -9.47 1.06
N LYS A 110 8.98 -10.21 0.35
CA LYS A 110 8.79 -10.52 -1.08
C LYS A 110 7.49 -11.27 -1.42
N TYR A 111 6.85 -11.89 -0.44
CA TYR A 111 5.58 -12.61 -0.61
C TYR A 111 4.37 -11.82 -0.15
N PHE A 112 4.53 -10.59 0.36
CA PHE A 112 3.43 -9.80 0.91
C PHE A 112 2.27 -9.61 -0.09
N LEU A 113 2.54 -9.16 -1.32
CA LEU A 113 1.49 -8.96 -2.32
C LEU A 113 0.79 -10.27 -2.70
N LYS A 114 1.54 -11.38 -2.76
CA LYS A 114 0.97 -12.69 -3.01
C LYS A 114 0.03 -13.10 -1.88
N TYR A 115 0.51 -13.00 -0.63
CA TYR A 115 -0.27 -13.33 0.56
C TYR A 115 -1.58 -12.53 0.64
N ILE A 116 -1.51 -11.21 0.51
CA ILE A 116 -2.71 -10.34 0.62
C ILE A 116 -3.71 -10.67 -0.49
N ASN A 117 -3.27 -10.81 -1.74
CA ASN A 117 -4.18 -11.09 -2.85
C ASN A 117 -4.82 -12.48 -2.74
N GLU A 118 -4.06 -13.51 -2.32
CA GLU A 118 -4.61 -14.85 -2.08
C GLU A 118 -5.64 -14.84 -0.93
N ALA A 119 -5.37 -14.08 0.13
CA ALA A 119 -6.29 -13.94 1.25
C ALA A 119 -7.55 -13.16 0.88
N LEU A 120 -7.43 -12.04 0.15
CA LEU A 120 -8.57 -11.27 -0.35
C LEU A 120 -9.49 -12.14 -1.21
N ASN A 121 -8.93 -12.96 -2.11
CA ASN A 121 -9.72 -13.87 -2.93
C ASN A 121 -10.35 -15.00 -2.12
N LYS A 122 -9.61 -15.57 -1.15
CA LYS A 122 -10.12 -16.66 -0.31
C LYS A 122 -11.31 -16.24 0.54
N PHE A 123 -11.32 -15.01 1.01
CA PHE A 123 -12.35 -14.50 1.92
C PHE A 123 -13.33 -13.52 1.25
N GLU A 124 -13.35 -13.46 -0.09
CA GLU A 124 -14.17 -12.52 -0.87
C GLU A 124 -15.67 -12.58 -0.50
N ASP A 125 -16.21 -13.80 -0.34
CA ASP A 125 -17.61 -14.00 -0.02
C ASP A 125 -17.90 -14.07 1.49
N ASN A 126 -16.88 -13.95 2.33
CA ASN A 126 -17.03 -14.04 3.77
C ASN A 126 -17.31 -12.66 4.38
N LYS A 127 -18.58 -12.41 4.72
CA LYS A 127 -19.04 -11.12 5.30
C LYS A 127 -18.50 -10.82 6.70
N ASP A 128 -17.94 -11.80 7.39
CA ASP A 128 -17.31 -11.60 8.71
C ASP A 128 -15.87 -11.12 8.61
N VAL A 129 -15.27 -11.11 7.40
CA VAL A 129 -13.91 -10.65 7.16
C VAL A 129 -13.95 -9.27 6.51
N ILE A 130 -13.64 -8.25 7.30
CA ILE A 130 -13.65 -6.84 6.85
C ILE A 130 -12.32 -6.45 6.22
N SER A 131 -11.20 -6.97 6.77
CA SER A 131 -9.85 -6.64 6.31
C SER A 131 -8.88 -7.79 6.51
N ILE A 132 -7.78 -7.77 5.73
CA ILE A 132 -6.66 -8.71 5.83
C ILE A 132 -5.41 -7.90 6.19
N HIS A 133 -4.69 -8.33 7.23
CA HIS A 133 -3.47 -7.68 7.66
C HIS A 133 -2.24 -8.50 7.29
N GLY A 134 -1.20 -7.82 6.83
CA GLY A 134 0.10 -8.41 6.50
C GLY A 134 1.10 -8.42 7.66
N TYR A 135 0.71 -7.94 8.84
CA TYR A 135 1.56 -7.88 10.03
C TYR A 135 1.00 -8.76 11.14
N ILE A 136 1.89 -9.41 11.86
CA ILE A 136 1.59 -10.10 13.09
C ILE A 136 2.74 -9.88 14.10
N TYR A 137 2.40 -9.71 15.37
CA TYR A 137 3.40 -9.68 16.43
C TYR A 137 4.18 -10.99 16.48
N PRO A 138 5.49 -10.97 16.82
CA PRO A 138 6.30 -12.17 16.93
C PRO A 138 5.64 -13.21 17.85
N LEU A 139 5.32 -14.37 17.29
CA LEU A 139 4.70 -15.45 18.02
C LEU A 139 5.77 -16.41 18.55
N LYS A 140 5.63 -16.84 19.79
CA LYS A 140 6.50 -17.90 20.36
C LYS A 140 6.20 -19.27 19.76
N LYS A 141 5.01 -19.48 19.20
CA LYS A 141 4.56 -20.73 18.60
C LYS A 141 4.90 -20.77 17.12
N LYS A 142 5.57 -21.82 16.67
CA LYS A 142 5.72 -22.14 15.25
C LYS A 142 4.47 -22.85 14.75
N PHE A 143 4.02 -22.50 13.55
CA PHE A 143 2.93 -23.17 12.86
C PHE A 143 3.51 -24.09 11.79
N ASP A 144 3.09 -25.34 11.78
CA ASP A 144 3.56 -26.35 10.81
C ASP A 144 2.93 -26.14 9.41
N LYS A 145 1.87 -25.34 9.32
CA LYS A 145 1.15 -25.03 8.08
C LYS A 145 0.87 -23.54 8.00
N PRO A 146 0.77 -22.98 6.77
CA PRO A 146 0.28 -21.62 6.58
C PRO A 146 -1.08 -21.45 7.28
N SER A 147 -1.21 -20.43 8.10
CA SER A 147 -2.40 -20.20 8.92
C SER A 147 -2.80 -18.73 8.87
N PHE A 148 -4.12 -18.49 8.83
CA PHE A 148 -4.68 -17.17 9.08
C PHE A 148 -5.15 -17.11 10.53
N LEU A 149 -4.75 -16.06 11.24
CA LEU A 149 -5.21 -15.81 12.60
C LEU A 149 -6.25 -14.70 12.56
N LYS A 150 -7.40 -14.96 13.17
CA LYS A 150 -8.37 -13.90 13.45
C LYS A 150 -7.81 -13.07 14.61
N GLY A 151 -7.48 -11.81 14.36
CA GLY A 151 -7.17 -10.84 15.41
C GLY A 151 -8.45 -10.35 16.07
N ALA A 152 -8.36 -10.03 17.35
CA ALA A 152 -9.33 -9.13 17.97
C ALA A 152 -8.74 -7.71 17.85
N ASP A 153 -9.52 -6.79 17.32
CA ASP A 153 -9.20 -5.36 17.31
C ASP A 153 -9.37 -4.77 18.70
#